data_6c3aca8a6f40379b4b20b501b7f6d03c
#
_entry.id   6c3aca8a6f40379b4b20b501b7f6d03c
#
_cell.length_a   1.000
_cell.length_b   1.000
_cell.length_c   1.000
_cell.angle_alpha   90.00
_cell.angle_beta   90.00
_cell.angle_gamma   90.00
#
_symmetry.space_group_name_H-M   'P 1'
#
loop_
_entity.id
_entity.type
_entity.pdbx_description
1 polymer ?
#
loop_
_entity_poly.entity_id
_entity_poly.type
_entity_poly.pdbx_seq_one_letter_code
_entity_poly.pdbx_strand_id
1 'polypeptide(L)'
;MANIRIDNASEDALNVELDGKEYYISEDESLTVPNVEKGTHRLSVFRTKRVAANDGKKEDGDPTAKLSRDEESQYVRLKSLLVIEINSSKSVWTVRQKSLLTEKTGVDALFSGCEVEVGGGRIVEEKQSFADEKSRKSFLKKHLKSAFFPIGAGIIIFTAVFLFALAANISGDPITLGGREFTYPWTFGLLAIDLVFIVYFTLMIVNIISTIKKYK
;
A
#
# COMPACT_ATOMS: atom_id res chain seq x y z
N MET A 1 33.27 18.74 -3.36
CA MET A 1 31.84 19.10 -3.18
C MET A 1 31.09 18.81 -4.46
N ALA A 2 29.84 18.42 -4.35
CA ALA A 2 28.95 18.09 -5.46
C ALA A 2 27.69 18.98 -5.39
N ASN A 3 27.08 19.23 -6.55
CA ASN A 3 25.75 19.79 -6.61
C ASN A 3 24.77 18.66 -6.96
N ILE A 4 23.78 18.45 -6.12
CA ILE A 4 22.74 17.45 -6.33
C ILE A 4 21.51 18.18 -6.84
N ARG A 5 20.99 17.73 -7.98
CA ARG A 5 19.68 18.14 -8.48
C ARG A 5 18.72 16.98 -8.29
N ILE A 6 17.60 17.23 -7.64
CA ILE A 6 16.53 16.26 -7.42
C ILE A 6 15.33 16.71 -8.25
N ASP A 7 14.99 15.91 -9.26
CA ASP A 7 13.87 16.17 -10.16
C ASP A 7 12.67 15.34 -9.71
N ASN A 8 11.54 16.01 -9.45
CA ASN A 8 10.28 15.36 -9.16
C ASN A 8 9.55 15.05 -10.48
N ALA A 9 9.62 13.82 -10.93
CA ALA A 9 8.89 13.31 -12.09
C ALA A 9 7.65 12.50 -11.67
N SER A 10 7.04 12.84 -10.53
CA SER A 10 5.80 12.23 -10.04
C SER A 10 4.64 13.22 -10.09
N GLU A 11 3.42 12.72 -10.17
CA GLU A 11 2.19 13.51 -10.16
C GLU A 11 1.85 14.14 -8.80
N ASP A 12 2.66 13.95 -7.77
CA ASP A 12 2.44 14.46 -6.42
C ASP A 12 3.69 15.19 -5.93
N ALA A 13 3.52 16.08 -4.98
CA ALA A 13 4.64 16.70 -4.28
C ALA A 13 5.44 15.68 -3.46
N LEU A 14 6.73 15.95 -3.31
CA LEU A 14 7.67 15.10 -2.57
C LEU A 14 8.15 15.80 -1.30
N ASN A 15 8.17 15.05 -0.20
CA ASN A 15 9.01 15.37 0.94
C ASN A 15 10.30 14.57 0.82
N VAL A 16 11.39 15.28 0.81
CA VAL A 16 12.75 14.75 0.65
C VAL A 16 13.55 15.10 1.89
N GLU A 17 14.17 14.13 2.50
CA GLU A 17 15.12 14.35 3.60
C GLU A 17 16.49 13.85 3.14
N LEU A 18 17.45 14.74 3.04
CA LEU A 18 18.83 14.44 2.70
C LEU A 18 19.73 14.73 3.91
N ASP A 19 20.35 13.69 4.47
CA ASP A 19 21.21 13.77 5.65
C ASP A 19 20.59 14.52 6.83
N GLY A 20 19.28 14.32 7.07
CA GLY A 20 18.53 14.97 8.14
C GLY A 20 18.01 16.38 7.81
N LYS A 21 18.26 16.90 6.61
CA LYS A 21 17.66 18.16 6.15
C LYS A 21 16.42 17.87 5.31
N GLU A 22 15.32 18.49 5.67
CA GLU A 22 14.04 18.33 4.99
C GLU A 22 13.87 19.36 3.88
N TYR A 23 13.31 18.91 2.76
CA TYR A 23 13.00 19.71 1.58
C TYR A 23 11.63 19.29 1.06
N TYR A 24 10.94 20.26 0.45
CA TYR A 24 9.69 20.05 -0.23
C TYR A 24 9.87 20.37 -1.71
N ILE A 25 9.42 19.48 -2.59
CA ILE A 25 9.51 19.65 -4.04
C ILE A 25 8.09 19.48 -4.60
N SER A 26 7.56 20.53 -5.22
CA SER A 26 6.24 20.48 -5.87
C SER A 26 6.27 19.51 -7.07
N GLU A 27 5.09 19.20 -7.57
CA GLU A 27 4.89 18.45 -8.80
C GLU A 27 5.66 19.08 -9.96
N ASP A 28 6.34 18.26 -10.77
CA ASP A 28 7.13 18.69 -11.93
C ASP A 28 8.24 19.74 -11.64
N GLU A 29 8.59 19.96 -10.37
CA GLU A 29 9.66 20.86 -9.99
C GLU A 29 10.97 20.12 -9.70
N SER A 30 12.05 20.88 -9.64
CA SER A 30 13.37 20.40 -9.25
C SER A 30 13.99 21.23 -8.14
N LEU A 31 14.69 20.56 -7.24
CA LEU A 31 15.47 21.14 -6.16
C LEU A 31 16.96 20.97 -6.44
N THR A 32 17.74 22.03 -6.29
CA THR A 32 19.20 21.93 -6.32
C THR A 32 19.77 22.14 -4.92
N VAL A 33 20.48 21.12 -4.42
CA VAL A 33 21.21 21.18 -3.15
C VAL A 33 22.70 21.39 -3.47
N PRO A 34 23.24 22.59 -3.24
CA PRO A 34 24.63 22.90 -3.55
C PRO A 34 25.58 22.42 -2.44
N ASN A 35 26.83 22.26 -2.81
CA ASN A 35 27.97 22.04 -1.89
C ASN A 35 27.85 20.80 -0.99
N VAL A 36 27.25 19.73 -1.51
CA VAL A 36 27.24 18.44 -0.82
C VAL A 36 28.61 17.79 -0.93
N GLU A 37 29.12 17.20 0.12
CA GLU A 37 30.39 16.47 0.12
C GLU A 37 30.26 15.25 -0.80
N LYS A 38 31.38 14.78 -1.36
CA LYS A 38 31.41 13.48 -2.03
C LYS A 38 31.45 12.38 -0.97
N GLY A 39 30.76 11.29 -1.22
CA GLY A 39 30.71 10.16 -0.30
C GLY A 39 29.31 9.59 -0.17
N THR A 40 29.04 8.99 0.98
CA THR A 40 27.79 8.28 1.26
C THR A 40 26.79 9.20 1.93
N HIS A 41 25.60 9.28 1.34
CA HIS A 41 24.48 10.12 1.81
C HIS A 41 23.23 9.29 2.06
N ARG A 42 22.43 9.72 3.01
CA ARG A 42 21.12 9.12 3.30
C ARG A 42 20.01 9.98 2.71
N LEU A 43 19.27 9.38 1.79
CA LEU A 43 18.10 10.00 1.18
C LEU A 43 16.84 9.29 1.65
N SER A 44 15.86 10.05 2.07
CA SER A 44 14.54 9.58 2.39
C SER A 44 13.52 10.36 1.57
N VAL A 45 12.68 9.65 0.83
CA VAL A 45 11.69 10.26 -0.05
C VAL A 45 10.32 9.64 0.19
N PHE A 46 9.30 10.48 0.35
CA PHE A 46 7.91 10.04 0.36
C PHE A 46 7.01 11.08 -0.32
N ARG A 47 5.93 10.59 -0.90
CA ARG A 47 4.97 11.44 -1.61
C ARG A 47 3.98 12.05 -0.64
N THR A 48 3.67 13.31 -0.88
CA THR A 48 2.61 14.03 -0.19
C THR A 48 1.57 14.44 -1.21
N LYS A 49 0.43 13.80 -1.23
CA LYS A 49 -0.64 14.19 -2.14
C LYS A 49 -1.17 15.56 -1.70
N ARG A 50 -1.10 16.54 -2.59
CA ARG A 50 -1.83 17.78 -2.43
C ARG A 50 -3.32 17.46 -2.48
N VAL A 51 -4.04 17.73 -1.43
CA VAL A 51 -5.50 17.79 -1.52
C VAL A 51 -5.81 18.98 -2.38
N ALA A 52 -6.36 18.75 -3.56
CA ALA A 52 -7.03 19.81 -4.27
C ALA A 52 -8.10 20.33 -3.31
N ALA A 53 -7.92 21.56 -2.83
CA ALA A 53 -8.97 22.25 -2.12
C ALA A 53 -10.16 22.33 -3.08
N ASN A 54 -11.13 21.46 -2.90
CA ASN A 54 -12.42 21.61 -3.51
C ASN A 54 -12.99 22.93 -2.98
N ASP A 55 -13.45 23.73 -3.91
CA ASP A 55 -14.23 24.93 -3.77
C ASP A 55 -13.49 26.28 -3.62
N GLY A 56 -13.26 26.88 -4.78
CA GLY A 56 -13.63 28.26 -5.07
C GLY A 56 -13.00 29.41 -4.29
N LYS A 57 -12.09 29.17 -3.35
CA LYS A 57 -11.32 30.22 -2.70
C LYS A 57 -9.83 30.01 -2.93
N LYS A 58 -9.26 30.83 -3.80
CA LYS A 58 -7.83 31.07 -3.87
C LYS A 58 -7.41 31.69 -2.53
N GLU A 59 -6.94 30.88 -1.60
CA GLU A 59 -6.10 31.33 -0.50
C GLU A 59 -4.69 30.82 -0.76
N ASP A 60 -3.73 31.72 -0.65
CA ASP A 60 -2.30 31.51 -0.86
C ASP A 60 -1.86 30.20 -0.20
N GLY A 61 -1.18 29.38 -1.01
CA GLY A 61 -0.86 28.01 -0.68
C GLY A 61 0.00 27.86 0.56
N ASP A 62 -0.64 27.60 1.67
CA ASP A 62 0.02 27.06 2.86
C ASP A 62 0.44 25.61 2.54
N PRO A 63 1.75 25.32 2.44
CA PRO A 63 2.25 23.98 2.20
C PRO A 63 1.88 23.00 3.32
N THR A 64 1.31 23.50 4.43
CA THR A 64 0.85 22.71 5.58
C THR A 64 -0.65 22.42 5.58
N ALA A 65 -1.37 22.70 4.47
CA ALA A 65 -2.80 22.42 4.37
C ALA A 65 -3.07 20.97 4.77
N LYS A 66 -3.61 20.79 5.98
CA LYS A 66 -3.92 19.47 6.56
C LYS A 66 -5.05 18.85 5.74
N LEU A 67 -4.80 17.67 5.21
CA LEU A 67 -5.83 16.77 4.70
C LEU A 67 -6.99 16.69 5.69
N SER A 68 -8.23 16.68 5.22
CA SER A 68 -9.36 16.37 6.09
C SER A 68 -9.11 15.01 6.75
N ARG A 69 -9.59 14.83 7.98
CA ARG A 69 -9.38 13.59 8.76
C ARG A 69 -9.79 12.32 8.00
N ASP A 70 -10.76 12.43 7.11
CA ASP A 70 -11.30 11.31 6.32
C ASP A 70 -10.44 11.02 5.09
N GLU A 71 -9.84 12.02 4.48
CA GLU A 71 -8.93 11.86 3.34
C GLU A 71 -7.55 11.38 3.79
N GLU A 72 -7.03 11.87 4.91
CA GLU A 72 -5.77 11.42 5.50
C GLU A 72 -5.80 9.92 5.86
N SER A 73 -6.97 9.39 6.20
CA SER A 73 -7.17 7.97 6.53
C SER A 73 -7.17 7.06 5.29
N GLN A 74 -7.29 7.61 4.09
CA GLN A 74 -7.44 6.83 2.86
C GLN A 74 -6.13 6.47 2.17
N TYR A 75 -5.03 7.17 2.46
CA TYR A 75 -3.76 6.96 1.79
C TYR A 75 -2.75 6.22 2.64
N VAL A 76 -2.17 5.18 2.05
CA VAL A 76 -1.00 4.49 2.62
C VAL A 76 0.24 5.08 1.97
N ARG A 77 1.05 5.76 2.76
CA ARG A 77 2.30 6.36 2.31
C ARG A 77 3.45 5.42 2.58
N LEU A 78 4.26 5.18 1.56
CA LEU A 78 5.52 4.48 1.70
C LEU A 78 6.68 5.47 1.55
N LYS A 79 7.65 5.32 2.41
CA LYS A 79 8.90 6.08 2.47
C LYS A 79 9.99 5.22 1.85
N SER A 80 10.66 5.72 0.83
CA SER A 80 11.86 5.11 0.27
C SER A 80 13.08 5.66 1.00
N LEU A 81 13.86 4.76 1.60
CA LEU A 81 15.11 5.05 2.30
C LEU A 81 16.25 4.54 1.43
N LEU A 82 17.12 5.41 1.01
CA LEU A 82 18.25 5.08 0.16
C LEU A 82 19.55 5.52 0.81
N VAL A 83 20.56 4.70 0.61
CA VAL A 83 21.96 5.07 0.86
C VAL A 83 22.62 5.23 -0.49
N ILE A 84 23.05 6.45 -0.82
CA ILE A 84 23.58 6.83 -2.13
C ILE A 84 25.03 7.25 -1.98
N GLU A 85 25.91 6.71 -2.81
CA GLU A 85 27.31 7.13 -2.91
C GLU A 85 27.48 8.09 -4.08
N ILE A 86 27.93 9.31 -3.80
CA ILE A 86 28.18 10.35 -4.81
C ILE A 86 29.63 10.37 -5.21
N ASN A 87 29.89 10.11 -6.48
CA ASN A 87 31.24 10.04 -7.04
C ASN A 87 31.54 11.24 -7.98
N SER A 88 30.50 11.92 -8.45
CA SER A 88 30.61 13.03 -9.41
C SER A 88 30.48 14.39 -8.74
N SER A 89 30.97 15.44 -9.39
CA SER A 89 30.75 16.84 -8.96
C SER A 89 29.35 17.34 -9.31
N LYS A 90 28.65 16.66 -10.20
CA LYS A 90 27.26 16.90 -10.53
C LYS A 90 26.49 15.59 -10.45
N SER A 91 25.43 15.56 -9.68
CA SER A 91 24.56 14.38 -9.55
C SER A 91 23.13 14.81 -9.81
N VAL A 92 22.41 14.05 -10.62
CA VAL A 92 20.98 14.28 -10.92
C VAL A 92 20.20 13.07 -10.45
N TRP A 93 19.24 13.28 -9.59
CA TRP A 93 18.38 12.24 -9.04
C TRP A 93 16.95 12.48 -9.50
N THR A 94 16.40 11.52 -10.21
CA THR A 94 15.03 11.58 -10.71
C THR A 94 14.14 10.71 -9.84
N VAL A 95 13.14 11.30 -9.21
CA VAL A 95 12.17 10.60 -8.37
C VAL A 95 10.90 10.37 -9.17
N ARG A 96 10.52 9.10 -9.34
CA ARG A 96 9.31 8.67 -10.04
C ARG A 96 8.35 7.94 -9.08
N GLN A 97 7.10 7.92 -9.46
CA GLN A 97 6.13 7.07 -8.78
C GLN A 97 6.42 5.61 -9.07
N LYS A 98 6.48 4.80 -8.01
CA LYS A 98 6.53 3.35 -8.12
C LYS A 98 5.25 2.75 -7.55
N SER A 99 4.50 2.06 -8.37
CA SER A 99 3.40 1.23 -7.89
C SER A 99 3.97 -0.09 -7.34
N LEU A 100 3.73 -0.36 -6.06
CA LEU A 100 4.37 -1.48 -5.35
C LEU A 100 3.51 -2.75 -5.27
N LEU A 101 2.25 -2.69 -5.72
CA LEU A 101 1.30 -3.81 -5.59
C LEU A 101 0.45 -4.00 -6.85
N THR A 102 0.99 -3.76 -8.02
CA THR A 102 0.26 -3.63 -9.28
C THR A 102 -0.42 -4.89 -9.80
N GLU A 103 -0.01 -6.09 -9.46
CA GLU A 103 -0.46 -7.24 -10.24
C GLU A 103 -1.32 -8.28 -9.52
N LYS A 104 -1.43 -8.25 -8.20
CA LYS A 104 -2.04 -9.39 -7.48
C LYS A 104 -3.27 -9.11 -6.61
N THR A 105 -3.59 -7.87 -6.30
CA THR A 105 -4.62 -7.60 -5.28
C THR A 105 -5.74 -6.61 -5.66
N GLY A 106 -5.73 -6.03 -6.85
CA GLY A 106 -6.77 -5.05 -7.27
C GLY A 106 -6.88 -3.79 -6.38
N VAL A 107 -5.88 -3.53 -5.56
CA VAL A 107 -5.85 -2.41 -4.59
C VAL A 107 -4.76 -1.40 -4.97
N ASP A 108 -4.41 -1.34 -6.22
CA ASP A 108 -3.23 -0.67 -6.79
C ASP A 108 -3.13 0.83 -6.53
N ALA A 109 -4.26 1.50 -6.41
CA ALA A 109 -4.29 2.96 -6.23
C ALA A 109 -3.85 3.45 -4.84
N LEU A 110 -3.61 2.55 -3.88
CA LEU A 110 -3.43 2.90 -2.48
C LEU A 110 -1.99 2.78 -1.96
N PHE A 111 -1.15 2.10 -2.74
CA PHE A 111 0.26 1.90 -2.41
C PHE A 111 1.13 2.60 -3.44
N SER A 112 1.61 3.76 -3.10
CA SER A 112 2.58 4.46 -3.93
C SER A 112 3.87 4.68 -3.15
N GLY A 113 4.92 4.06 -3.63
CA GLY A 113 6.30 4.34 -3.23
C GLY A 113 6.97 5.28 -4.22
N CYS A 114 8.20 5.62 -3.93
CA CYS A 114 9.08 6.36 -4.83
C CYS A 114 10.17 5.42 -5.36
N GLU A 115 10.47 5.52 -6.63
CA GLU A 115 11.66 4.99 -7.25
C GLU A 115 12.60 6.15 -7.55
N VAL A 116 13.87 6.00 -7.18
CA VAL A 116 14.88 7.03 -7.37
C VAL A 116 15.94 6.52 -8.33
N GLU A 117 16.07 7.21 -9.45
CA GLU A 117 17.15 6.97 -10.41
C GLU A 117 18.29 7.95 -10.11
N VAL A 118 19.49 7.45 -9.93
CA VAL A 118 20.67 8.25 -9.52
C VAL A 118 21.66 8.36 -10.66
N GLY A 119 21.79 9.56 -11.22
CA GLY A 119 22.86 9.91 -12.15
C GLY A 119 24.03 10.60 -11.42
N GLY A 120 25.26 10.18 -11.72
CA GLY A 120 26.48 10.71 -11.07
C GLY A 120 26.80 10.13 -9.69
N GLY A 121 26.19 9.01 -9.36
CA GLY A 121 26.38 8.23 -8.14
C GLY A 121 25.85 6.82 -8.30
N ARG A 122 25.81 6.07 -7.19
CA ARG A 122 25.17 4.73 -7.16
C ARG A 122 24.35 4.56 -5.88
N ILE A 123 23.28 3.80 -5.99
CA ILE A 123 22.51 3.35 -4.84
C ILE A 123 23.25 2.17 -4.20
N VAL A 124 23.62 2.29 -2.95
CA VAL A 124 24.29 1.26 -2.15
C VAL A 124 23.27 0.39 -1.44
N GLU A 125 22.21 1.01 -0.90
CA GLU A 125 21.15 0.33 -0.19
C GLU A 125 19.82 1.02 -0.51
N GLU A 126 18.78 0.22 -0.75
CA GLU A 126 17.40 0.69 -0.91
C GLU A 126 16.50 -0.10 0.02
N LYS A 127 15.74 0.62 0.85
CA LYS A 127 14.74 0.03 1.73
C LYS A 127 13.45 0.85 1.63
N GLN A 128 12.34 0.16 1.64
CA GLN A 128 11.04 0.80 1.72
C GLN A 128 10.37 0.48 3.05
N SER A 129 9.73 1.48 3.64
CA SER A 129 8.98 1.34 4.89
C SER A 129 7.70 2.16 4.85
N PHE A 130 6.77 1.90 5.78
CA PHE A 130 5.65 2.82 5.97
C PHE A 130 6.18 4.18 6.45
N ALA A 131 5.65 5.26 5.85
CA ALA A 131 6.08 6.61 6.20
C ALA A 131 5.79 6.94 7.67
N ASP A 132 4.69 6.42 8.18
CA ASP A 132 4.23 6.63 9.55
C ASP A 132 3.35 5.48 10.06
N GLU A 133 3.09 5.46 11.36
CA GLU A 133 2.23 4.48 12.02
C GLU A 133 0.77 4.59 11.57
N LYS A 134 0.31 5.80 11.15
CA LYS A 134 -1.03 6.00 10.62
C LYS A 134 -1.19 5.29 9.28
N SER A 135 -0.20 5.41 8.38
CA SER A 135 -0.18 4.71 7.10
C SER A 135 -0.24 3.19 7.29
N ARG A 136 0.50 2.66 8.26
CA ARG A 136 0.46 1.23 8.61
C ARG A 136 -0.92 0.79 9.12
N LYS A 137 -1.54 1.58 10.01
CA LYS A 137 -2.90 1.30 10.52
C LYS A 137 -3.96 1.44 9.44
N SER A 138 -3.83 2.43 8.55
CA SER A 138 -4.73 2.62 7.41
C SER A 138 -4.67 1.44 6.45
N PHE A 139 -3.46 0.94 6.16
CA PHE A 139 -3.26 -0.27 5.37
C PHE A 139 -3.99 -1.47 5.96
N LEU A 140 -3.76 -1.74 7.24
CA LEU A 140 -4.42 -2.83 7.96
C LEU A 140 -5.95 -2.69 7.93
N LYS A 141 -6.47 -1.52 8.27
CA LYS A 141 -7.91 -1.26 8.31
C LYS A 141 -8.57 -1.47 6.94
N LYS A 142 -7.93 -1.01 5.86
CA LYS A 142 -8.45 -1.17 4.50
C LYS A 142 -8.46 -2.63 4.07
N HIS A 143 -7.37 -3.34 4.24
CA HIS A 143 -7.29 -4.76 3.90
C HIS A 143 -8.22 -5.61 4.75
N LEU A 144 -8.31 -5.32 6.05
CA LEU A 144 -9.27 -5.98 6.93
C LEU A 144 -10.72 -5.73 6.48
N LYS A 145 -11.07 -4.49 6.14
CA LYS A 145 -12.45 -4.15 5.78
C LYS A 145 -12.86 -4.67 4.40
N SER A 146 -11.99 -4.57 3.39
CA SER A 146 -12.32 -4.95 2.01
C SER A 146 -12.28 -6.45 1.76
N ALA A 147 -11.43 -7.18 2.46
CA ALA A 147 -11.20 -8.58 2.20
C ALA A 147 -11.77 -9.49 3.30
N PHE A 148 -11.71 -9.08 4.56
CA PHE A 148 -12.22 -9.89 5.68
C PHE A 148 -13.74 -9.97 5.72
N PHE A 149 -14.43 -8.87 5.44
CA PHE A 149 -15.88 -8.84 5.58
C PHE A 149 -16.58 -9.78 4.58
N PRO A 150 -16.34 -9.70 3.25
CA PRO A 150 -17.02 -10.59 2.31
C PRO A 150 -16.60 -12.04 2.44
N ILE A 151 -15.32 -12.33 2.71
CA ILE A 151 -14.82 -13.70 2.83
C ILE A 151 -15.27 -14.31 4.16
N GLY A 152 -15.18 -13.58 5.26
CA GLY A 152 -15.64 -14.04 6.56
C GLY A 152 -17.14 -14.28 6.59
N ALA A 153 -17.94 -13.41 5.97
CA ALA A 153 -19.37 -13.63 5.80
C ALA A 153 -19.65 -14.87 4.93
N GLY A 154 -18.88 -15.08 3.86
CA GLY A 154 -18.96 -16.29 3.03
C GLY A 154 -18.73 -17.56 3.84
N ILE A 155 -17.64 -17.63 4.61
CA ILE A 155 -17.34 -18.78 5.48
C ILE A 155 -18.49 -19.05 6.45
N ILE A 156 -18.99 -18.02 7.15
CA ILE A 156 -20.09 -18.19 8.11
C ILE A 156 -21.35 -18.73 7.43
N ILE A 157 -21.72 -18.19 6.27
CA ILE A 157 -22.90 -18.61 5.52
C ILE A 157 -22.73 -20.06 5.05
N PHE A 158 -21.61 -20.43 4.42
CA PHE A 158 -21.38 -21.78 3.91
C PHE A 158 -21.31 -22.80 5.04
N THR A 159 -20.62 -22.48 6.15
CA THR A 159 -20.60 -23.35 7.34
C THR A 159 -22.01 -23.57 7.91
N ALA A 160 -22.83 -22.51 8.03
CA ALA A 160 -24.19 -22.63 8.54
C ALA A 160 -25.07 -23.49 7.63
N VAL A 161 -25.00 -23.28 6.31
CA VAL A 161 -25.75 -24.10 5.33
C VAL A 161 -25.28 -25.54 5.35
N PHE A 162 -23.98 -25.79 5.46
CA PHE A 162 -23.42 -27.15 5.60
C PHE A 162 -23.95 -27.84 6.84
N LEU A 163 -23.88 -27.20 8.00
CA LEU A 163 -24.36 -27.80 9.26
C LEU A 163 -25.86 -28.07 9.23
N PHE A 164 -26.65 -27.17 8.64
CA PHE A 164 -28.09 -27.36 8.49
C PHE A 164 -28.41 -28.52 7.53
N ALA A 165 -27.74 -28.61 6.37
CA ALA A 165 -27.90 -29.70 5.43
C ALA A 165 -27.45 -31.03 6.02
N LEU A 166 -26.39 -31.06 6.81
CA LEU A 166 -25.91 -32.27 7.50
C LEU A 166 -26.92 -32.75 8.53
N ALA A 167 -27.46 -31.86 9.36
CA ALA A 167 -28.49 -32.19 10.35
C ALA A 167 -29.74 -32.76 9.69
N ALA A 168 -30.20 -32.15 8.60
CA ALA A 168 -31.36 -32.66 7.84
C ALA A 168 -31.12 -34.06 7.24
N ASN A 169 -29.94 -34.31 6.70
CA ASN A 169 -29.58 -35.64 6.20
C ASN A 169 -29.54 -36.71 7.33
N ILE A 170 -29.02 -36.34 8.50
CA ILE A 170 -28.99 -37.24 9.67
C ILE A 170 -30.41 -37.54 10.17
N SER A 171 -31.32 -36.58 10.12
CA SER A 171 -32.72 -36.75 10.51
C SER A 171 -33.55 -37.56 9.52
N GLY A 172 -32.98 -37.87 8.34
CA GLY A 172 -33.70 -38.60 7.29
C GLY A 172 -34.65 -37.74 6.45
N ASP A 173 -34.60 -36.42 6.62
CA ASP A 173 -35.45 -35.46 5.89
C ASP A 173 -34.56 -34.40 5.16
N PRO A 174 -33.93 -34.82 4.04
CA PRO A 174 -32.95 -33.98 3.35
C PRO A 174 -33.61 -32.73 2.80
N ILE A 175 -32.86 -31.60 2.84
CA ILE A 175 -33.32 -30.31 2.33
C ILE A 175 -33.51 -30.41 0.82
N THR A 176 -34.67 -29.94 0.33
CA THR A 176 -34.95 -29.80 -1.10
C THR A 176 -34.81 -28.36 -1.54
N LEU A 177 -33.90 -28.08 -2.44
CA LEU A 177 -33.71 -26.74 -3.02
C LEU A 177 -33.82 -26.82 -4.55
N GLY A 178 -34.73 -26.04 -5.14
CA GLY A 178 -34.94 -26.03 -6.59
C GLY A 178 -35.35 -27.40 -7.17
N GLY A 179 -36.07 -28.24 -6.39
CA GLY A 179 -36.50 -29.57 -6.81
C GLY A 179 -35.42 -30.68 -6.73
N ARG A 180 -34.25 -30.35 -6.14
CA ARG A 180 -33.18 -31.33 -5.89
C ARG A 180 -32.95 -31.51 -4.41
N GLU A 181 -32.88 -32.76 -3.99
CA GLU A 181 -32.54 -33.12 -2.60
C GLU A 181 -31.04 -32.91 -2.35
N PHE A 182 -30.70 -32.23 -1.25
CA PHE A 182 -29.32 -32.09 -0.76
C PHE A 182 -28.91 -33.35 0.01
N THR A 183 -28.54 -34.38 -0.72
CA THR A 183 -28.01 -35.63 -0.16
C THR A 183 -26.58 -35.48 0.36
N TYR A 184 -26.04 -36.46 1.06
CA TYR A 184 -24.69 -36.45 1.61
C TYR A 184 -23.58 -35.99 0.64
N PRO A 185 -23.53 -36.42 -0.65
CA PRO A 185 -22.52 -35.98 -1.58
C PRO A 185 -22.54 -34.46 -1.80
N TRP A 186 -23.72 -33.84 -1.90
CA TRP A 186 -23.89 -32.42 -2.07
C TRP A 186 -23.53 -31.63 -0.80
N THR A 187 -23.88 -32.20 0.37
CA THR A 187 -23.52 -31.66 1.69
C THR A 187 -22.01 -31.61 1.86
N PHE A 188 -21.27 -32.66 1.50
CA PHE A 188 -19.82 -32.68 1.52
C PHE A 188 -19.20 -31.75 0.44
N GLY A 189 -19.91 -31.54 -0.68
CA GLY A 189 -19.53 -30.52 -1.67
C GLY A 189 -19.51 -29.11 -1.08
N LEU A 190 -20.48 -28.75 -0.24
CA LEU A 190 -20.49 -27.47 0.48
C LEU A 190 -19.30 -27.33 1.44
N LEU A 191 -18.95 -28.41 2.16
CA LEU A 191 -17.77 -28.44 3.02
C LEU A 191 -16.48 -28.20 2.21
N ALA A 192 -16.36 -28.81 1.04
CA ALA A 192 -15.19 -28.61 0.17
C ALA A 192 -15.06 -27.14 -0.27
N ILE A 193 -16.17 -26.48 -0.60
CA ILE A 193 -16.21 -25.05 -0.94
C ILE A 193 -15.76 -24.21 0.27
N ASP A 194 -16.29 -24.51 1.46
CA ASP A 194 -15.94 -23.79 2.69
C ASP A 194 -14.45 -23.90 3.01
N LEU A 195 -13.86 -25.09 2.84
CA LEU A 195 -12.42 -25.32 3.00
C LEU A 195 -11.60 -24.49 2.02
N VAL A 196 -12.04 -24.34 0.76
CA VAL A 196 -11.37 -23.46 -0.21
C VAL A 196 -11.37 -22.00 0.27
N PHE A 197 -12.51 -21.51 0.78
CA PHE A 197 -12.59 -20.16 1.35
C PHE A 197 -11.67 -19.98 2.56
N ILE A 198 -11.61 -20.95 3.46
CA ILE A 198 -10.73 -20.94 4.64
C ILE A 198 -9.24 -20.88 4.21
N VAL A 199 -8.84 -21.70 3.24
CA VAL A 199 -7.47 -21.70 2.70
C VAL A 199 -7.15 -20.33 2.08
N TYR A 200 -8.04 -19.80 1.24
CA TYR A 200 -7.85 -18.50 0.62
C TYR A 200 -7.73 -17.36 1.66
N PHE A 201 -8.58 -17.39 2.68
CA PHE A 201 -8.56 -16.44 3.79
C PHE A 201 -7.23 -16.51 4.56
N THR A 202 -6.76 -17.71 4.84
CA THR A 202 -5.48 -17.93 5.52
C THR A 202 -4.31 -17.38 4.69
N LEU A 203 -4.27 -17.66 3.40
CA LEU A 203 -3.23 -17.16 2.49
C LEU A 203 -3.24 -15.64 2.43
N MET A 204 -4.42 -15.02 2.45
CA MET A 204 -4.56 -13.57 2.47
C MET A 204 -4.01 -12.96 3.77
N ILE A 205 -4.30 -13.56 4.93
CA ILE A 205 -3.73 -13.13 6.22
C ILE A 205 -2.20 -13.22 6.18
N VAL A 206 -1.66 -14.34 5.73
CA VAL A 206 -0.21 -14.54 5.61
C VAL A 206 0.42 -13.48 4.71
N ASN A 207 -0.22 -13.16 3.58
CA ASN A 207 0.26 -12.12 2.67
C ASN A 207 0.26 -10.73 3.32
N ILE A 208 -0.81 -10.37 4.04
CA ILE A 208 -0.89 -9.10 4.79
C ILE A 208 0.23 -9.02 5.83
N ILE A 209 0.44 -10.06 6.62
CA ILE A 209 1.49 -10.10 7.65
C ILE A 209 2.87 -10.01 7.02
N SER A 210 3.10 -10.73 5.91
CA SER A 210 4.36 -10.68 5.16
C SER A 210 4.65 -9.26 4.64
N THR A 211 3.63 -8.60 4.07
CA THR A 211 3.74 -7.23 3.59
C THR A 211 4.10 -6.26 4.72
N ILE A 212 3.44 -6.37 5.88
CA ILE A 212 3.75 -5.54 7.04
C ILE A 212 5.18 -5.75 7.53
N LYS A 213 5.66 -7.01 7.53
CA LYS A 213 7.04 -7.32 7.92
C LYS A 213 8.06 -6.77 6.92
N LYS A 214 7.73 -6.81 5.63
CA LYS A 214 8.60 -6.32 4.57
C LYS A 214 8.82 -4.80 4.63
N TYR A 215 7.76 -4.05 4.99
CA TYR A 215 7.79 -2.58 5.04
C TYR A 215 7.93 -2.01 6.48
N LYS A 216 8.36 -2.82 7.42
CA LYS A 216 8.68 -2.38 8.78
C LYS A 216 10.07 -1.77 8.82
#